data_f575e36b98798c8552ae62ea1d6dc10c
#
_entry.id   f575e36b98798c8552ae62ea1d6dc10c
#
_cell.length_a   1.000
_cell.length_b   1.000
_cell.length_c   1.000
_cell.angle_alpha   90.00
_cell.angle_beta   90.00
_cell.angle_gamma   90.00
#
_symmetry.space_group_name_H-M   'P 1'
#
loop_
_entity.id
_entity.type
_entity.pdbx_description
1 polymer ?
#
loop_
_entity_poly.entity_id
_entity_poly.type
_entity_poly.pdbx_seq_one_letter_code
_entity_poly.pdbx_strand_id
1 'polypeptide(L)'
;MEFRVLAIGDVTSEEGTALLRRHLPGFKKMKGVDFTVINGENISGTGLTPQQADDLFAAGADVITLGNHTWGKMQITDYLEENRYILRPANFSPRTPGRGYGVYDLGRVQVAVLVLI
;
A
#
# COMPACT_ATOMS: atom_id res chain seq x y z
N MET A 1 -20.45 -14.50 8.45
CA MET A 1 -19.88 -13.80 7.31
C MET A 1 -18.35 -13.86 7.39
N GLU A 2 -17.72 -14.19 6.31
CA GLU A 2 -16.27 -14.25 6.26
C GLU A 2 -15.73 -13.07 5.43
N PHE A 3 -14.68 -12.44 5.91
CA PHE A 3 -14.01 -11.35 5.20
C PHE A 3 -12.51 -11.64 5.24
N ARG A 4 -11.90 -11.75 4.07
CA ARG A 4 -10.50 -12.15 3.95
C ARG A 4 -9.62 -10.99 3.56
N VAL A 5 -8.64 -10.72 4.40
CA VAL A 5 -7.62 -9.69 4.17
C VAL A 5 -6.31 -10.39 3.82
N LEU A 6 -5.68 -9.95 2.75
CA LEU A 6 -4.33 -10.37 2.39
C LEU A 6 -3.36 -9.24 2.71
N ALA A 7 -2.35 -9.52 3.51
CA ALA A 7 -1.28 -8.57 3.81
C ALA A 7 0.01 -9.07 3.17
N ILE A 8 0.61 -8.24 2.33
CA ILE A 8 1.89 -8.55 1.67
C ILE A 8 2.93 -7.58 2.22
N GLY A 9 3.98 -8.12 2.84
CA GLY A 9 5.04 -7.34 3.43
C GLY A 9 6.16 -7.06 2.45
N ASP A 10 6.81 -5.94 2.65
CA ASP A 10 8.12 -5.58 2.09
C ASP A 10 8.38 -6.02 0.65
N VAL A 11 7.57 -5.56 -0.28
CA VAL A 11 7.82 -5.79 -1.71
C VAL A 11 9.05 -4.98 -2.12
N THR A 12 10.05 -5.65 -2.66
CA THR A 12 11.29 -5.02 -3.10
C THR A 12 11.43 -5.14 -4.61
N SER A 13 11.95 -4.06 -5.21
CA SER A 13 12.25 -3.95 -6.64
C SER A 13 11.01 -4.01 -7.55
N GLU A 14 11.19 -3.57 -8.77
CA GLU A 14 10.16 -3.65 -9.80
C GLU A 14 9.87 -5.09 -10.21
N GLU A 15 10.83 -5.98 -10.00
CA GLU A 15 10.66 -7.41 -10.24
C GLU A 15 9.64 -8.01 -9.29
N GLY A 16 9.65 -7.59 -8.00
CA GLY A 16 8.66 -8.00 -7.03
C GLY A 16 7.26 -7.54 -7.44
N THR A 17 7.13 -6.29 -7.88
CA THR A 17 5.86 -5.76 -8.38
C THR A 17 5.38 -6.54 -9.61
N ALA A 18 6.29 -6.84 -10.55
CA ALA A 18 5.96 -7.61 -11.75
C ALA A 18 5.46 -9.01 -11.41
N LEU A 19 6.08 -9.65 -10.42
CA LEU A 19 5.66 -10.96 -9.94
C LEU A 19 4.24 -10.92 -9.38
N LEU A 20 3.94 -9.90 -8.56
CA LEU A 20 2.60 -9.71 -8.02
C LEU A 20 1.59 -9.46 -9.14
N ARG A 21 1.94 -8.62 -10.10
CA ARG A 21 1.05 -8.30 -11.22
C ARG A 21 0.67 -9.55 -12.00
N ARG A 22 1.59 -10.50 -12.13
CA ARG A 22 1.36 -11.76 -12.84
C ARG A 22 0.51 -12.73 -12.02
N HIS A 23 0.74 -12.84 -10.72
CA HIS A 23 0.18 -13.91 -9.91
C HIS A 23 -0.92 -13.49 -8.93
N LEU A 24 -0.91 -12.24 -8.48
CA LEU A 24 -1.81 -11.79 -7.43
C LEU A 24 -3.29 -11.87 -7.82
N PRO A 25 -3.71 -11.45 -9.03
CA PRO A 25 -5.12 -11.54 -9.39
C PRO A 25 -5.69 -12.95 -9.28
N GLY A 26 -4.94 -13.94 -9.79
CA GLY A 26 -5.37 -15.34 -9.71
C GLY A 26 -5.36 -15.88 -8.29
N PHE A 27 -4.38 -15.51 -7.50
CA PHE A 27 -4.29 -15.89 -6.10
C PHE A 27 -5.47 -15.32 -5.30
N LYS A 28 -5.79 -14.05 -5.48
CA LYS A 28 -6.91 -13.39 -4.80
C LYS A 28 -8.22 -14.09 -5.13
N LYS A 29 -8.42 -14.42 -6.39
CA LYS A 29 -9.62 -15.13 -6.84
C LYS A 29 -9.69 -16.53 -6.22
N MET A 30 -8.59 -17.26 -6.25
CA MET A 30 -8.54 -18.63 -5.70
C MET A 30 -8.82 -18.65 -4.20
N LYS A 31 -8.32 -17.66 -3.47
CA LYS A 31 -8.45 -17.59 -2.01
C LYS A 31 -9.65 -16.78 -1.53
N GLY A 32 -10.39 -16.15 -2.43
CA GLY A 32 -11.52 -15.32 -2.05
C GLY A 32 -11.11 -14.11 -1.22
N VAL A 33 -10.04 -13.42 -1.63
CA VAL A 33 -9.51 -12.26 -0.92
C VAL A 33 -10.42 -11.05 -1.17
N ASP A 34 -10.84 -10.39 -0.10
CA ASP A 34 -11.72 -9.23 -0.17
C ASP A 34 -10.98 -7.91 -0.11
N PHE A 35 -9.80 -7.89 0.49
CA PHE A 35 -9.03 -6.66 0.67
C PHE A 35 -7.54 -6.98 0.75
N THR A 36 -6.71 -6.18 0.07
CA THR A 36 -5.26 -6.43 -0.03
C THR A 36 -4.48 -5.19 0.40
N VAL A 37 -3.59 -5.36 1.39
CA VAL A 37 -2.68 -4.32 1.88
C VAL A 37 -1.27 -4.75 1.51
N ILE A 38 -0.52 -3.85 0.86
CA ILE A 38 0.84 -4.15 0.40
C ILE A 38 1.80 -3.08 0.92
N ASN A 39 2.89 -3.51 1.55
CA ASN A 39 3.96 -2.60 1.93
C ASN A 39 4.90 -2.40 0.75
N GLY A 40 5.07 -1.15 0.33
CA GLY A 40 5.86 -0.78 -0.83
C GLY A 40 7.02 0.16 -0.52
N GLU A 41 7.41 0.32 0.74
CA GLU A 41 8.40 1.34 1.12
C GLU A 41 9.80 1.11 0.52
N ASN A 42 10.12 -0.10 0.07
CA ASN A 42 11.45 -0.46 -0.41
C ASN A 42 11.50 -0.85 -1.90
N ILE A 43 10.48 -0.53 -2.68
CA ILE A 43 10.49 -0.89 -4.11
C ILE A 43 11.66 -0.23 -4.85
N SER A 44 12.00 1.02 -4.50
CA SER A 44 13.16 1.72 -5.06
C SER A 44 14.46 1.49 -4.28
N GLY A 45 14.55 0.39 -3.52
CA GLY A 45 15.63 0.21 -2.56
C GLY A 45 15.29 0.89 -1.24
N THR A 46 15.12 2.21 -1.25
CA THR A 46 14.54 2.99 -0.17
C THR A 46 13.52 3.94 -0.77
N GLY A 47 12.26 3.79 -0.35
CA GLY A 47 11.19 4.64 -0.84
C GLY A 47 10.45 4.08 -2.04
N LEU A 48 9.55 4.88 -2.54
CA LEU A 48 8.60 4.51 -3.58
C LEU A 48 8.32 5.76 -4.43
N THR A 49 8.39 5.61 -5.75
CA THR A 49 8.00 6.69 -6.66
C THR A 49 6.51 6.63 -6.97
N PRO A 50 5.88 7.75 -7.40
CA PRO A 50 4.49 7.72 -7.82
C PRO A 50 4.18 6.66 -8.89
N GLN A 51 5.07 6.49 -9.87
CA GLN A 51 4.86 5.49 -10.90
C GLN A 51 4.87 4.07 -10.33
N GLN A 52 5.78 3.80 -9.40
CA GLN A 52 5.85 2.50 -8.74
C GLN A 52 4.61 2.25 -7.87
N ALA A 53 4.06 3.30 -7.24
CA ALA A 53 2.80 3.20 -6.50
C ALA A 53 1.65 2.83 -7.45
N ASP A 54 1.54 3.51 -8.58
CA ASP A 54 0.53 3.19 -9.59
C ASP A 54 0.66 1.75 -10.06
N ASP A 55 1.87 1.28 -10.29
CA ASP A 55 2.13 -0.11 -10.71
C ASP A 55 1.67 -1.10 -9.64
N LEU A 56 1.88 -0.77 -8.38
CA LEU A 56 1.51 -1.64 -7.27
C LEU A 56 -0.03 -1.69 -7.11
N PHE A 57 -0.71 -0.56 -7.27
CA PHE A 57 -2.18 -0.55 -7.32
C PHE A 57 -2.69 -1.39 -8.50
N ALA A 58 -2.07 -1.24 -9.67
CA ALA A 58 -2.44 -2.04 -10.84
C ALA A 58 -2.21 -3.54 -10.62
N ALA A 59 -1.22 -3.90 -9.80
CA ALA A 59 -0.95 -5.30 -9.46
C ALA A 59 -2.01 -5.89 -8.52
N GLY A 60 -2.76 -5.05 -7.80
CA GLY A 60 -3.85 -5.53 -6.96
C GLY A 60 -3.90 -4.98 -5.54
N ALA A 61 -3.07 -3.99 -5.19
CA ALA A 61 -3.16 -3.36 -3.88
C ALA A 61 -4.44 -2.56 -3.74
N ASP A 62 -5.13 -2.71 -2.63
CA ASP A 62 -6.22 -1.81 -2.24
C ASP A 62 -5.66 -0.65 -1.43
N VAL A 63 -4.68 -0.92 -0.58
CA VAL A 63 -3.97 0.09 0.20
C VAL A 63 -2.48 -0.24 0.17
N ILE A 64 -1.66 0.79 0.00
CA ILE A 64 -0.19 0.69 0.11
C ILE A 64 0.21 1.30 1.44
N THR A 65 1.07 0.59 2.18
CA THR A 65 1.67 1.11 3.40
C THR A 65 3.16 1.39 3.16
N LEU A 66 3.65 2.43 3.81
CA LEU A 66 5.05 2.82 3.80
C LEU A 66 5.62 2.63 5.22
N GLY A 67 6.85 3.07 5.45
CA GLY A 67 7.51 2.91 6.73
C GLY A 67 8.57 3.98 6.95
N ASN A 68 9.66 3.63 7.60
CA ASN A 68 10.73 4.58 7.88
C ASN A 68 11.42 5.10 6.61
N HIS A 69 11.26 4.44 5.47
CA HIS A 69 11.81 4.89 4.19
C HIS A 69 10.82 5.71 3.34
N THR A 70 9.74 6.19 3.93
CA THR A 70 8.70 6.97 3.21
C THR A 70 9.31 8.09 2.36
N TRP A 71 10.30 8.79 2.88
CA TRP A 71 10.93 9.93 2.21
C TRP A 71 12.19 9.57 1.40
N GLY A 72 12.41 8.30 1.16
CA GLY A 72 13.53 7.86 0.32
C GLY A 72 13.47 8.41 -1.10
N LYS A 73 12.26 8.67 -1.61
CA LYS A 73 12.03 9.34 -2.89
C LYS A 73 11.06 10.50 -2.65
N MET A 74 11.55 11.73 -2.76
CA MET A 74 10.74 12.92 -2.46
C MET A 74 9.60 13.15 -3.43
N GLN A 75 9.66 12.55 -4.61
CA GLN A 75 8.56 12.62 -5.60
C GLN A 75 7.24 12.09 -5.05
N ILE A 76 7.29 11.26 -4.00
CA ILE A 76 6.08 10.69 -3.41
C ILE A 76 5.24 11.72 -2.64
N THR A 77 5.80 12.87 -2.29
CA THR A 77 5.19 13.85 -1.38
C THR A 77 3.80 14.28 -1.84
N ASP A 78 3.67 14.77 -3.08
CA ASP A 78 2.39 15.22 -3.61
C ASP A 78 1.42 14.06 -3.79
N TYR A 79 1.93 12.92 -4.19
CA TYR A 79 1.16 11.69 -4.34
C TYR A 79 0.50 11.28 -3.02
N LEU A 80 1.23 11.37 -1.92
CA LEU A 80 0.71 11.07 -0.59
C LEU A 80 -0.42 12.02 -0.18
N GLU A 81 -0.31 13.29 -0.53
CA GLU A 81 -1.36 14.27 -0.24
C GLU A 81 -2.64 14.01 -1.04
N GLU A 82 -2.50 13.56 -2.27
CA GLU A 82 -3.61 13.42 -3.20
C GLU A 82 -4.30 12.06 -3.14
N ASN A 83 -3.61 11.02 -2.64
CA ASN A 83 -4.12 9.64 -2.68
C ASN A 83 -4.33 9.10 -1.27
N ARG A 84 -5.60 8.86 -0.90
CA ARG A 84 -5.96 8.35 0.41
C ARG A 84 -5.69 6.86 0.61
N TYR A 85 -5.28 6.15 -0.44
CA TYR A 85 -5.04 4.70 -0.40
C TYR A 85 -3.57 4.36 -0.20
N ILE A 86 -2.71 5.34 0.03
CA ILE A 86 -1.32 5.15 0.38
C ILE A 86 -1.03 5.85 1.71
N LEU A 87 -0.40 5.14 2.65
CA LEU A 87 -0.27 5.59 4.03
C LEU A 87 1.19 5.63 4.46
N ARG A 88 1.58 6.77 5.04
CA ARG A 88 2.84 6.88 5.77
C ARG A 88 2.62 6.47 7.23
N PRO A 89 3.68 6.29 8.05
CA PRO A 89 3.47 5.99 9.47
C PRO A 89 2.63 7.04 10.21
N ALA A 90 1.68 6.57 11.02
CA ALA A 90 0.79 7.44 11.78
C ALA A 90 1.52 8.18 12.90
N ASN A 91 2.62 7.61 13.39
CA ASN A 91 3.44 8.26 14.44
C ASN A 91 4.49 9.22 13.90
N PHE A 92 4.46 9.57 12.61
CA PHE A 92 5.13 10.75 12.10
C PHE A 92 4.41 12.00 12.61
N SER A 93 5.08 13.15 12.56
CA SER A 93 4.42 14.42 12.92
C SER A 93 3.15 14.63 12.09
N PRO A 94 2.05 15.13 12.71
CA PRO A 94 0.83 15.44 11.96
C PRO A 94 1.03 16.46 10.84
N ARG A 95 2.16 17.19 10.87
CA ARG A 95 2.51 18.17 9.83
C ARG A 95 3.14 17.55 8.59
N THR A 96 3.52 16.27 8.65
CA THR A 96 4.09 15.60 7.48
C THR A 96 3.01 15.38 6.43
N PRO A 97 3.38 15.44 5.12
CA PRO A 97 2.43 15.18 4.05
C PRO A 97 1.79 13.80 4.15
N GLY A 98 0.56 13.71 3.65
CA GLY A 98 -0.15 12.44 3.59
C GLY A 98 -0.85 12.07 4.89
N ARG A 99 -1.25 10.81 4.96
CA ARG A 99 -2.05 10.26 6.06
C ARG A 99 -1.36 9.02 6.63
N GLY A 100 -1.49 8.84 7.95
CA GLY A 100 -0.94 7.68 8.64
C GLY A 100 -1.97 6.57 8.87
N TYR A 101 -3.24 6.82 8.61
CA TYR A 101 -4.29 5.82 8.70
C TYR A 101 -5.40 6.12 7.71
N GLY A 102 -6.21 5.12 7.42
CA GLY A 102 -7.40 5.29 6.61
C GLY A 102 -8.49 4.32 7.05
N VAL A 103 -9.74 4.72 6.82
CA VAL A 103 -10.90 3.85 7.01
C VAL A 103 -11.57 3.69 5.66
N TYR A 104 -11.73 2.46 5.22
CA TYR A 104 -12.21 2.14 3.88
C TYR A 104 -13.52 1.36 3.99
N ASP A 105 -14.57 1.93 3.39
CA ASP A 105 -15.91 1.36 3.43
C ASP A 105 -16.09 0.43 2.22
N LEU A 106 -16.28 -0.85 2.50
CA LEU A 106 -16.48 -1.88 1.47
C LEU A 106 -17.94 -2.35 1.42
N GLY A 107 -18.85 -1.55 1.97
CA GLY A 107 -20.27 -1.84 2.01
C GLY A 107 -20.68 -2.65 3.24
N ARG A 108 -20.33 -3.92 3.27
CA ARG A 108 -20.67 -4.81 4.39
C ARG A 108 -19.68 -4.75 5.54
N VAL A 109 -18.49 -4.21 5.29
CA VAL A 109 -17.39 -4.13 6.28
C VAL A 109 -16.66 -2.81 6.07
N GLN A 110 -16.24 -2.19 7.18
CA GLN A 110 -15.28 -1.09 7.14
C GLN A 110 -13.93 -1.62 7.61
N VAL A 111 -12.88 -1.29 6.87
CA VAL A 111 -11.51 -1.72 7.18
C VAL A 111 -10.69 -0.48 7.56
N ALA A 112 -10.10 -0.50 8.75
CA ALA A 112 -9.16 0.52 9.17
C ALA A 112 -7.74 -0.01 8.99
N VAL A 113 -6.89 0.78 8.34
CA VAL A 113 -5.47 0.47 8.15
C VAL A 113 -4.65 1.55 8.82
N LEU A 114 -3.69 1.14 9.63
CA LEU A 114 -2.82 2.02 10.40
C LEU A 114 -1.38 1.54 10.25
N VAL A 115 -0.46 2.48 10.06
CA VAL A 115 0.97 2.18 9.94
C VAL A 115 1.70 2.78 11.14
N LEU A 116 2.58 2.00 11.75
CA LEU A 116 3.44 2.47 12.85
C LEU A 116 4.88 2.04 12.59
N ILE A 117 5.82 2.83 13.07
CA ILE A 117 7.26 2.46 13.09
C ILE A 117 7.82 2.58 14.49
#